data_23628746ead14d77bcba5f6836ebb9ce
#
_entry.id   23628746ead14d77bcba5f6836ebb9ce
#
_cell.length_a   1.000
_cell.length_b   1.000
_cell.length_c   1.000
_cell.angle_alpha   90.00
_cell.angle_beta   90.00
_cell.angle_gamma   90.00
#
_symmetry.space_group_name_H-M   'P 1'
#
loop_
_entity.id
_entity.type
_entity.pdbx_description
1 polymer ?
#
loop_
_entity_poly.entity_id
_entity_poly.type
_entity_poly.pdbx_seq_one_letter_code
_entity_poly.pdbx_strand_id
1 'polypeptide(L)'
;MKKKSFAILLAAALLLYLLPGMALEAKAETVRNICFFCKKQADLEITGFERYNDDQHYVIYKCPLCGKSKHAIFLGNPIIYHSGGTETPTCTTGKTCAQCGAQYGKLDHDWGAWQSRGNNSAHFRTCQRDGCDA
;
A
#
# COMPACT_ATOMS: atom_id res chain seq x y z
N MET A 1 7.28 43.68 33.39
CA MET A 1 7.23 42.30 33.88
C MET A 1 6.92 41.25 32.78
N LYS A 2 7.30 41.45 31.50
CA LYS A 2 6.96 40.51 30.38
C LYS A 2 8.14 39.66 29.83
N LYS A 3 9.35 39.85 30.36
CA LYS A 3 10.55 39.14 29.85
C LYS A 3 10.83 37.77 30.50
N LYS A 4 10.23 37.45 31.64
CA LYS A 4 10.46 36.19 32.38
C LYS A 4 9.60 35.02 31.83
N SER A 5 8.43 35.30 31.25
CA SER A 5 7.55 34.25 30.69
C SER A 5 8.06 33.64 29.38
N PHE A 6 8.83 34.41 28.58
CA PHE A 6 9.35 33.93 27.29
C PHE A 6 10.52 32.95 27.46
N ALA A 7 11.35 33.13 28.49
CA ALA A 7 12.47 32.23 28.77
C ALA A 7 11.99 30.85 29.29
N ILE A 8 10.89 30.78 30.00
CA ILE A 8 10.33 29.54 30.53
C ILE A 8 9.70 28.70 29.39
N LEU A 9 9.06 29.37 28.44
CA LEU A 9 8.50 28.69 27.24
C LEU A 9 9.58 28.12 26.33
N LEU A 10 10.73 28.83 26.14
CA LEU A 10 11.83 28.35 25.34
C LEU A 10 12.54 27.15 26.02
N ALA A 11 12.68 27.13 27.32
CA ALA A 11 13.28 26.02 28.07
C ALA A 11 12.40 24.78 28.06
N ALA A 12 11.08 24.92 28.08
CA ALA A 12 10.13 23.81 27.96
C ALA A 12 10.13 23.20 26.54
N ALA A 13 10.28 24.03 25.50
CA ALA A 13 10.41 23.54 24.11
C ALA A 13 11.74 22.79 23.87
N LEU A 14 12.83 23.23 24.46
CA LEU A 14 14.14 22.56 24.37
C LEU A 14 14.19 21.23 25.13
N LEU A 15 13.47 21.11 26.24
CA LEU A 15 13.38 19.85 27.01
C LEU A 15 12.61 18.76 26.25
N LEU A 16 11.68 19.10 25.38
CA LEU A 16 10.95 18.16 24.52
C LEU A 16 11.85 17.58 23.40
N TYR A 17 12.93 18.28 22.99
CA TYR A 17 13.90 17.80 22.04
C TYR A 17 14.99 16.90 22.62
N LEU A 18 15.13 16.89 23.96
CA LEU A 18 16.13 16.10 24.68
C LEU A 18 15.59 14.79 25.27
N LEU A 19 14.30 14.48 25.08
CA LEU A 19 13.82 13.13 25.33
C LEU A 19 14.47 12.21 24.29
N PRO A 20 15.34 11.26 24.70
CA PRO A 20 15.86 10.25 23.79
C PRO A 20 14.62 9.61 23.18
N GLY A 21 14.54 9.67 21.85
CA GLY A 21 13.36 9.22 21.10
C GLY A 21 12.86 7.92 21.69
N MET A 22 11.66 7.94 22.23
CA MET A 22 10.87 6.74 22.34
C MET A 22 10.61 6.34 20.89
N ALA A 23 11.56 5.59 20.31
CA ALA A 23 11.31 4.85 19.11
C ALA A 23 10.07 4.01 19.47
N LEU A 24 8.91 4.40 18.95
CA LEU A 24 7.78 3.50 18.90
C LEU A 24 8.31 2.33 18.06
N GLU A 25 8.77 1.28 18.75
CA GLU A 25 9.02 0.01 18.09
C GLU A 25 7.69 -0.38 17.47
N ALA A 26 7.61 -0.22 16.16
CA ALA A 26 6.47 -0.71 15.39
C ALA A 26 6.44 -2.21 15.63
N LYS A 27 5.59 -2.63 16.57
CA LYS A 27 5.40 -4.05 16.90
C LYS A 27 4.97 -4.72 15.60
N ALA A 28 5.79 -5.64 15.10
CA ALA A 28 5.46 -6.40 13.91
C ALA A 28 4.09 -7.04 14.10
N GLU A 29 3.24 -6.89 13.11
CA GLU A 29 1.92 -7.52 13.13
C GLU A 29 2.13 -9.04 13.06
N THR A 30 1.52 -9.78 13.98
CA THR A 30 1.68 -11.23 14.06
C THR A 30 0.32 -11.93 13.97
N VAL A 31 0.32 -13.11 13.36
CA VAL A 31 -0.86 -13.97 13.27
C VAL A 31 -0.54 -15.34 13.86
N ARG A 32 -1.27 -15.75 14.89
CA ARG A 32 -1.08 -17.06 15.52
C ARG A 32 -1.64 -18.17 14.64
N ASN A 33 -0.74 -19.01 14.09
CA ASN A 33 -1.14 -20.10 13.21
C ASN A 33 -0.09 -21.23 13.17
N ILE A 34 -0.41 -22.33 12.48
CA ILE A 34 0.50 -23.45 12.26
C ILE A 34 1.42 -23.12 11.06
N CYS A 35 2.72 -23.12 11.30
CA CYS A 35 3.71 -22.91 10.24
C CYS A 35 3.63 -24.04 9.20
N PHE A 36 3.57 -23.68 7.93
CA PHE A 36 3.54 -24.64 6.83
C PHE A 36 4.78 -25.57 6.81
N PHE A 37 5.94 -25.04 7.15
CA PHE A 37 7.20 -25.78 7.04
C PHE A 37 7.49 -26.68 8.24
N CYS A 38 7.43 -26.13 9.46
CA CYS A 38 7.78 -26.90 10.66
C CYS A 38 6.58 -27.54 11.37
N LYS A 39 5.35 -27.29 10.88
CA LYS A 39 4.08 -27.84 11.40
C LYS A 39 3.81 -27.52 12.87
N LYS A 40 4.49 -26.54 13.43
CA LYS A 40 4.30 -26.06 14.81
C LYS A 40 3.47 -24.80 14.84
N GLN A 41 2.69 -24.64 15.89
CA GLN A 41 1.97 -23.40 16.15
C GLN A 41 2.95 -22.31 16.57
N ALA A 42 2.84 -21.13 15.97
CA ALA A 42 3.69 -19.98 16.23
C ALA A 42 2.93 -18.68 15.95
N ASP A 43 3.40 -17.58 16.52
CA ASP A 43 2.98 -16.25 16.14
C ASP A 43 3.78 -15.83 14.90
N LEU A 44 3.18 -16.06 13.74
CA LEU A 44 3.79 -15.80 12.44
C LEU A 44 3.88 -14.30 12.19
N GLU A 45 5.05 -13.82 11.84
CA GLU A 45 5.37 -12.41 11.65
C GLU A 45 5.06 -11.99 10.21
N ILE A 46 4.27 -10.94 10.01
CA ILE A 46 4.06 -10.36 8.67
C ILE A 46 5.34 -9.61 8.28
N THR A 47 5.99 -10.04 7.21
CA THR A 47 7.26 -9.48 6.75
C THR A 47 7.15 -8.74 5.43
N GLY A 48 6.02 -8.81 4.74
CA GLY A 48 5.82 -8.10 3.50
C GLY A 48 4.54 -8.47 2.79
N PHE A 49 4.40 -7.84 1.62
CA PHE A 49 3.26 -8.01 0.73
C PHE A 49 3.77 -8.15 -0.70
N GLU A 50 3.12 -8.98 -1.50
CA GLU A 50 3.46 -9.20 -2.90
C GLU A 50 2.20 -9.10 -3.76
N ARG A 51 2.27 -8.37 -4.88
CA ARG A 51 1.14 -8.21 -5.80
C ARG A 51 0.66 -9.58 -6.29
N TYR A 52 -0.64 -9.83 -6.17
CA TYR A 52 -1.30 -11.01 -6.75
C TYR A 52 -1.94 -10.70 -8.10
N ASN A 53 -2.76 -9.64 -8.15
CA ASN A 53 -3.42 -9.14 -9.36
C ASN A 53 -3.62 -7.62 -9.24
N ASP A 54 -4.46 -7.03 -10.09
CA ASP A 54 -4.70 -5.59 -10.12
C ASP A 54 -5.45 -5.06 -8.89
N ASP A 55 -6.20 -5.93 -8.20
CA ASP A 55 -7.02 -5.55 -7.05
C ASP A 55 -6.45 -6.03 -5.72
N GLN A 56 -5.56 -7.02 -5.73
CA GLN A 56 -5.19 -7.78 -4.54
C GLN A 56 -3.69 -8.05 -4.43
N HIS A 57 -3.22 -8.25 -3.20
CA HIS A 57 -1.86 -8.69 -2.89
C HIS A 57 -1.85 -9.86 -1.90
N TYR A 58 -0.78 -10.66 -1.94
CA TYR A 58 -0.48 -11.66 -0.93
C TYR A 58 0.16 -11.04 0.30
N VAL A 59 -0.11 -11.61 1.46
CA VAL A 59 0.64 -11.37 2.70
C VAL A 59 1.77 -12.39 2.80
N ILE A 60 2.96 -11.95 3.15
CA ILE A 60 4.13 -12.81 3.36
C ILE A 60 4.39 -12.93 4.86
N TYR A 61 4.46 -14.17 5.35
CA TYR A 61 4.78 -14.47 6.74
C TYR A 61 6.16 -15.08 6.87
N LYS A 62 6.77 -14.82 8.02
CA LYS A 62 7.97 -15.48 8.50
C LYS A 62 7.65 -16.26 9.79
N CYS A 63 8.10 -17.49 9.88
CA CYS A 63 7.97 -18.27 11.10
C CYS A 63 9.18 -18.05 12.02
N PRO A 64 8.98 -17.59 13.27
CA PRO A 64 10.08 -17.38 14.20
C PRO A 64 10.76 -18.69 14.63
N LEU A 65 10.07 -19.83 14.55
CA LEU A 65 10.60 -21.11 14.97
C LEU A 65 11.53 -21.79 13.95
N CYS A 66 11.33 -21.55 12.65
CA CYS A 66 12.14 -22.15 11.59
C CYS A 66 12.76 -21.14 10.62
N GLY A 67 12.49 -19.84 10.78
CA GLY A 67 13.04 -18.77 9.98
C GLY A 67 12.54 -18.70 8.52
N LYS A 68 11.69 -19.64 8.09
CA LYS A 68 11.20 -19.72 6.72
C LYS A 68 10.01 -18.79 6.49
N SER A 69 9.95 -18.17 5.30
CA SER A 69 8.87 -17.30 4.85
C SER A 69 8.03 -17.95 3.76
N LYS A 70 6.76 -17.62 3.71
CA LYS A 70 5.83 -18.06 2.66
C LYS A 70 4.64 -17.11 2.51
N HIS A 71 4.00 -17.14 1.31
CA HIS A 71 2.70 -16.52 1.12
C HIS A 71 1.64 -17.17 2.02
N ALA A 72 0.73 -16.36 2.50
CA ALA A 72 -0.28 -16.75 3.48
C ALA A 72 -1.38 -17.70 2.98
N ILE A 73 -1.29 -18.21 1.77
CA ILE A 73 -2.31 -19.06 1.11
C ILE A 73 -2.89 -20.16 2.04
N PHE A 74 -2.18 -20.50 3.11
CA PHE A 74 -2.58 -21.56 4.05
C PHE A 74 -3.30 -21.06 5.30
N LEU A 75 -3.55 -19.76 5.44
CA LEU A 75 -4.09 -19.18 6.66
C LEU A 75 -5.56 -18.74 6.53
N GLY A 76 -6.26 -19.25 5.52
CA GLY A 76 -7.70 -19.06 5.35
C GLY A 76 -8.12 -17.80 4.58
N ASN A 77 -7.39 -16.71 4.60
CA ASN A 77 -7.59 -15.57 3.71
C ASN A 77 -6.29 -14.77 3.49
N PRO A 78 -5.43 -15.28 2.60
CA PRO A 78 -4.09 -14.72 2.38
C PRO A 78 -4.06 -13.54 1.42
N ILE A 79 -5.17 -13.27 0.77
CA ILE A 79 -5.30 -12.27 -0.28
C ILE A 79 -6.07 -11.10 0.30
N ILE A 80 -5.44 -9.94 0.30
CA ILE A 80 -6.03 -8.69 0.80
C ILE A 80 -6.15 -7.72 -0.38
N TYR A 81 -7.22 -6.94 -0.42
CA TYR A 81 -7.40 -5.90 -1.42
C TYR A 81 -6.35 -4.80 -1.24
N HIS A 82 -5.88 -4.26 -2.36
CA HIS A 82 -5.02 -3.09 -2.34
C HIS A 82 -5.71 -1.92 -1.64
N SER A 83 -4.97 -1.17 -0.84
CA SER A 83 -5.48 -0.04 -0.09
C SER A 83 -4.43 1.07 0.08
N GLY A 84 -4.89 2.26 0.44
CA GLY A 84 -4.04 3.45 0.60
C GLY A 84 -3.85 4.19 -0.74
N GLY A 85 -2.88 5.11 -0.76
CA GLY A 85 -2.65 6.02 -1.88
C GLY A 85 -3.59 7.22 -1.87
N THR A 86 -3.05 8.38 -2.17
CA THR A 86 -3.79 9.66 -2.21
C THR A 86 -4.04 10.14 -3.64
N GLU A 87 -3.50 9.43 -4.63
CA GLU A 87 -3.62 9.76 -6.05
C GLU A 87 -5.06 9.63 -6.52
N THR A 88 -5.48 10.51 -7.41
CA THR A 88 -6.76 10.37 -8.11
C THR A 88 -6.57 9.39 -9.27
N PRO A 89 -7.29 8.27 -9.32
CA PRO A 89 -7.15 7.31 -10.42
C PRO A 89 -7.56 7.93 -11.76
N THR A 90 -6.81 7.54 -12.79
CA THR A 90 -7.13 7.82 -14.20
C THR A 90 -7.29 6.50 -14.96
N CYS A 91 -7.56 6.53 -16.26
CA CYS A 91 -7.59 5.32 -17.08
C CYS A 91 -6.18 4.74 -17.34
N THR A 92 -5.12 5.50 -17.12
CA THR A 92 -3.72 5.07 -17.31
C THR A 92 -2.99 4.84 -16.00
N THR A 93 -3.36 5.57 -14.94
CA THR A 93 -2.68 5.55 -13.65
C THR A 93 -3.66 5.22 -12.52
N GLY A 94 -3.33 4.24 -11.70
CA GLY A 94 -4.07 3.89 -10.50
C GLY A 94 -3.53 4.57 -9.25
N LYS A 95 -4.12 4.24 -8.09
CA LYS A 95 -3.55 4.55 -6.77
C LYS A 95 -2.37 3.64 -6.48
N THR A 96 -1.44 4.09 -5.67
CA THR A 96 -0.32 3.26 -5.20
C THR A 96 -0.69 2.57 -3.89
N CYS A 97 -0.66 1.25 -3.86
CA CYS A 97 -0.93 0.49 -2.63
C CYS A 97 0.14 0.79 -1.57
N ALA A 98 -0.31 1.15 -0.37
CA ALA A 98 0.59 1.50 0.73
C ALA A 98 1.41 0.30 1.25
N GLN A 99 0.94 -0.95 1.05
CA GLN A 99 1.63 -2.14 1.53
C GLN A 99 2.63 -2.72 0.51
N CYS A 100 2.22 -2.86 -0.76
CA CYS A 100 3.05 -3.54 -1.77
C CYS A 100 3.59 -2.63 -2.88
N GLY A 101 3.23 -1.34 -2.90
CA GLY A 101 3.65 -0.39 -3.93
C GLY A 101 3.04 -0.59 -5.32
N ALA A 102 2.18 -1.59 -5.51
CA ALA A 102 1.52 -1.82 -6.79
C ALA A 102 0.47 -0.74 -7.10
N GLN A 103 0.32 -0.39 -8.37
CA GLN A 103 -0.80 0.46 -8.80
C GLN A 103 -2.07 -0.36 -8.93
N TYR A 104 -3.20 0.19 -8.47
CA TYR A 104 -4.52 -0.45 -8.50
C TYR A 104 -5.64 0.56 -8.73
N GLY A 105 -6.83 0.04 -9.08
CA GLY A 105 -8.05 0.86 -9.20
C GLY A 105 -7.99 1.88 -10.34
N LYS A 106 -7.30 1.56 -11.45
CA LYS A 106 -7.39 2.35 -12.69
C LYS A 106 -8.83 2.42 -13.16
N LEU A 107 -9.21 3.56 -13.71
CA LEU A 107 -10.53 3.73 -14.30
C LEU A 107 -10.57 3.08 -15.68
N ASP A 108 -11.71 2.51 -16.06
CA ASP A 108 -11.94 2.10 -17.45
C ASP A 108 -11.96 3.31 -18.37
N HIS A 109 -11.63 3.11 -19.66
CA HIS A 109 -11.75 4.16 -20.65
C HIS A 109 -13.21 4.53 -20.90
N ASP A 110 -13.50 5.82 -20.93
CA ASP A 110 -14.77 6.38 -21.39
C ASP A 110 -14.65 6.65 -22.90
N TRP A 111 -15.00 5.64 -23.69
CA TRP A 111 -14.79 5.71 -25.13
C TRP A 111 -15.86 6.58 -25.80
N GLY A 112 -15.42 7.58 -26.54
CA GLY A 112 -16.26 8.35 -27.42
C GLY A 112 -16.79 7.54 -28.62
N ALA A 113 -17.55 8.20 -29.48
CA ALA A 113 -18.08 7.58 -30.70
C ALA A 113 -16.96 7.18 -31.67
N TRP A 114 -17.20 6.12 -32.45
CA TRP A 114 -16.31 5.70 -33.53
C TRP A 114 -16.23 6.79 -34.62
N GLN A 115 -15.02 7.12 -35.02
CA GLN A 115 -14.71 8.10 -36.07
C GLN A 115 -13.99 7.42 -37.23
N SER A 116 -14.29 7.81 -38.48
CA SER A 116 -13.57 7.32 -39.66
C SER A 116 -12.31 8.11 -39.89
N ARG A 117 -11.21 7.45 -40.26
CA ARG A 117 -9.97 8.09 -40.71
C ARG A 117 -10.04 8.67 -42.13
N GLY A 118 -11.21 8.70 -42.76
CA GLY A 118 -11.39 9.28 -44.10
C GLY A 118 -11.09 8.38 -45.30
N ASN A 119 -10.63 7.15 -45.07
CA ASN A 119 -10.29 6.18 -46.10
C ASN A 119 -11.16 4.92 -46.09
N ASN A 120 -12.25 4.93 -45.34
CA ASN A 120 -13.21 3.83 -45.15
C ASN A 120 -12.64 2.49 -44.70
N SER A 121 -11.32 2.43 -44.41
CA SER A 121 -10.64 1.18 -44.04
C SER A 121 -10.25 1.13 -42.56
N ALA A 122 -10.33 2.24 -41.82
CA ALA A 122 -9.97 2.28 -40.41
C ALA A 122 -10.89 3.22 -39.64
N HIS A 123 -11.31 2.77 -38.46
CA HIS A 123 -12.05 3.54 -37.48
C HIS A 123 -11.21 3.67 -36.21
N PHE A 124 -11.39 4.78 -35.50
CA PHE A 124 -10.78 5.01 -34.19
C PHE A 124 -11.81 5.63 -33.25
N ARG A 125 -11.52 5.56 -31.99
CA ARG A 125 -12.22 6.29 -30.93
C ARG A 125 -11.21 6.76 -29.90
N THR A 126 -11.51 7.83 -29.22
CA THR A 126 -10.66 8.41 -28.17
C THR A 126 -11.35 8.30 -26.83
N CYS A 127 -10.57 8.16 -25.77
CA CYS A 127 -11.09 8.28 -24.43
C CYS A 127 -11.50 9.73 -24.15
N GLN A 128 -12.68 9.94 -23.54
CA GLN A 128 -13.20 11.28 -23.23
C GLN A 128 -12.83 11.74 -21.82
N ARG A 129 -12.05 10.96 -21.08
CA ARG A 129 -11.55 11.38 -19.77
C ARG A 129 -10.37 12.31 -19.92
N ASP A 130 -10.36 13.37 -19.11
CA ASP A 130 -9.27 14.32 -19.10
C ASP A 130 -7.93 13.65 -18.78
N GLY A 131 -6.87 13.98 -19.56
CA GLY A 131 -5.53 13.44 -19.41
C GLY A 131 -5.35 11.98 -19.89
N CYS A 132 -6.27 11.48 -20.72
CA CYS A 132 -6.15 10.17 -21.36
C CYS A 132 -6.01 10.30 -22.87
N ASP A 133 -4.86 9.89 -23.41
CA ASP A 133 -4.52 9.98 -24.84
C ASP A 133 -4.80 8.66 -25.61
N ALA A 134 -5.60 7.75 -25.06
CA ALA A 134 -5.93 6.47 -25.66
C ALA A 134 -7.05 6.57 -26.71
#